data_64f0843e6bb376e4ecb58c757b9451da
#
_entry.id   64f0843e6bb376e4ecb58c757b9451da
#
_cell.length_a   1.000
_cell.length_b   1.000
_cell.length_c   1.000
_cell.angle_alpha   90.00
_cell.angle_beta   90.00
_cell.angle_gamma   90.00
#
_symmetry.space_group_name_H-M   'P 1'
#
loop_
_entity.id
_entity.type
_entity.pdbx_description
1 polymer ?
#
loop_
_entity_poly.entity_id
_entity_poly.type
_entity_poly.pdbx_seq_one_letter_code
_entity_poly.pdbx_strand_id
1 'polypeptide(L)'
;APVEKALPVLTVPTLAATGSEMDAGGVISNPETQDKIGRVAKPLLPKVSFLDPTNTYTVSPYQTACGAADMMSHIMEVYFNMETDLYMLDCFMEGMMKTIIKYAPIAMKEPENYEARANLMWTSSWAINGFAHGGKQQEWSCHPMEHELSAIYDITHGSVSYTHLRA
;
A
#
# COMPACT_ATOMS: atom_id res chain seq x y z
N ALA A 1 -9.32 16.62 -15.51
CA ALA A 1 -9.72 17.80 -14.74
C ALA A 1 -9.34 17.60 -13.27
N PRO A 2 -8.92 18.64 -12.52
CA PRO A 2 -8.65 18.53 -11.09
C PRO A 2 -9.93 18.22 -10.32
N VAL A 3 -9.80 17.38 -9.27
CA VAL A 3 -10.91 17.09 -8.34
C VAL A 3 -10.89 18.17 -7.25
N GLU A 4 -11.79 19.12 -7.33
CA GLU A 4 -11.87 20.24 -6.38
C GLU A 4 -12.77 19.92 -5.18
N LYS A 5 -13.79 19.06 -5.38
CA LYS A 5 -14.76 18.66 -4.37
C LYS A 5 -15.10 17.19 -4.50
N ALA A 6 -15.35 16.54 -3.39
CA ALA A 6 -15.85 15.17 -3.32
C ALA A 6 -16.90 15.04 -2.19
N LEU A 7 -17.73 14.01 -2.26
CA LEU A 7 -18.55 13.60 -1.13
C LEU A 7 -17.65 13.11 0.01
N PRO A 8 -18.07 13.23 1.28
CA PRO A 8 -17.33 12.61 2.38
C PRO A 8 -17.18 11.11 2.17
N VAL A 9 -15.93 10.64 2.20
CA VAL A 9 -15.61 9.22 2.07
C VAL A 9 -15.45 8.62 3.47
N LEU A 10 -16.10 7.47 3.68
CA LEU A 10 -15.92 6.61 4.86
C LEU A 10 -15.40 5.28 4.36
N THR A 11 -14.41 4.70 5.05
CA THR A 11 -13.79 3.45 4.63
C THR A 11 -13.84 2.38 5.71
N VAL A 12 -13.98 1.15 5.27
CA VAL A 12 -13.81 -0.07 6.08
C VAL A 12 -12.90 -1.00 5.27
N PRO A 13 -11.58 -0.97 5.48
CA PRO A 13 -10.67 -1.80 4.70
C PRO A 13 -10.86 -3.28 5.03
N THR A 14 -10.78 -4.11 3.99
CA THR A 14 -10.92 -5.57 4.05
C THR A 14 -9.65 -6.30 3.62
N LEU A 15 -8.62 -5.56 3.26
CA LEU A 15 -7.30 -6.04 2.85
C LEU A 15 -6.24 -5.06 3.34
N ALA A 16 -5.16 -5.57 3.91
CA ALA A 16 -3.98 -4.78 4.25
C ALA A 16 -2.99 -4.78 3.07
N ALA A 17 -2.92 -3.68 2.34
CA ALA A 17 -2.01 -3.47 1.21
C ALA A 17 -1.88 -1.98 0.89
N THR A 18 -2.91 -1.41 0.27
CA THR A 18 -2.90 -0.09 -0.38
C THR A 18 -2.89 1.10 0.58
N GLY A 19 -3.25 0.92 1.85
CA GLY A 19 -3.40 2.02 2.80
C GLY A 19 -4.45 3.08 2.41
N SER A 20 -5.41 2.73 1.55
CA SER A 20 -6.41 3.64 0.99
C SER A 20 -7.28 4.33 2.04
N GLU A 21 -7.32 3.81 3.25
CA GLU A 21 -8.00 4.41 4.40
C GLU A 21 -7.30 5.68 4.91
N MET A 22 -6.03 5.88 4.58
CA MET A 22 -5.24 7.07 4.96
C MET A 22 -4.55 7.72 3.74
N ASP A 23 -5.02 7.43 2.54
CA ASP A 23 -4.51 7.98 1.29
C ASP A 23 -5.59 8.77 0.53
N ALA A 24 -5.16 9.72 -0.26
CA ALA A 24 -6.00 10.55 -1.13
C ALA A 24 -5.97 10.09 -2.59
N GLY A 25 -5.35 8.94 -2.86
CA GLY A 25 -5.15 8.37 -4.18
C GLY A 25 -6.16 7.29 -4.54
N GLY A 26 -6.25 7.03 -5.82
CA GLY A 26 -6.99 5.91 -6.38
C GLY A 26 -6.50 5.60 -7.78
N VAL A 27 -6.55 4.33 -8.15
CA VAL A 27 -6.15 3.86 -9.48
C VAL A 27 -7.37 3.27 -10.17
N ILE A 28 -7.60 3.68 -11.40
CA ILE A 28 -8.72 3.23 -12.22
C ILE A 28 -8.17 2.57 -13.48
N SER A 29 -8.59 1.34 -13.71
CA SER A 29 -8.25 0.59 -14.93
C SER A 29 -9.36 0.73 -15.97
N ASN A 30 -8.98 0.98 -17.21
CA ASN A 30 -9.87 0.89 -18.37
C ASN A 30 -9.46 -0.32 -19.24
N PRO A 31 -10.22 -1.41 -19.20
CA PRO A 31 -9.86 -2.61 -19.95
C PRO A 31 -9.97 -2.45 -21.48
N GLU A 32 -10.76 -1.48 -21.96
CA GLU A 32 -10.91 -1.24 -23.42
C GLU A 32 -9.66 -0.57 -24.00
N THR A 33 -9.04 0.33 -23.26
CA THR A 33 -7.83 1.06 -23.68
C THR A 33 -6.56 0.49 -23.10
N GLN A 34 -6.67 -0.48 -22.18
CA GLN A 34 -5.56 -1.04 -21.40
C GLN A 34 -4.79 0.02 -20.59
N ASP A 35 -5.49 1.06 -20.17
CA ASP A 35 -4.93 2.10 -19.32
C ASP A 35 -5.17 1.78 -17.84
N LYS A 36 -4.16 2.06 -17.00
CA LYS A 36 -4.26 2.03 -15.54
C LYS A 36 -3.75 3.37 -14.98
N ILE A 37 -4.68 4.24 -14.62
CA ILE A 37 -4.40 5.65 -14.35
C ILE A 37 -4.58 5.96 -12.86
N GLY A 38 -3.50 6.37 -12.21
CA GLY A 38 -3.52 6.91 -10.86
C GLY A 38 -4.01 8.35 -10.81
N ARG A 39 -4.76 8.68 -9.79
CA ARG A 39 -5.19 10.05 -9.47
C ARG A 39 -5.09 10.27 -7.97
N VAL A 40 -4.49 11.39 -7.60
CA VAL A 40 -4.39 11.84 -6.21
C VAL A 40 -5.08 13.19 -6.09
N ALA A 41 -5.98 13.33 -5.13
CA ALA A 41 -6.63 14.60 -4.86
C ALA A 41 -7.06 14.71 -3.40
N LYS A 42 -6.64 15.76 -2.72
CA LYS A 42 -6.95 16.00 -1.31
C LYS A 42 -8.42 15.81 -0.91
N PRO A 43 -9.42 16.19 -1.72
CA PRO A 43 -10.82 15.95 -1.39
C PRO A 43 -11.22 14.47 -1.31
N LEU A 44 -10.43 13.55 -1.88
CA LEU A 44 -10.68 12.10 -1.85
C LEU A 44 -10.24 11.44 -0.54
N LEU A 45 -9.42 12.13 0.27
CA LEU A 45 -8.97 11.60 1.55
C LEU A 45 -10.16 11.22 2.44
N PRO A 46 -10.24 9.98 2.94
CA PRO A 46 -11.31 9.54 3.82
C PRO A 46 -11.45 10.44 5.06
N LYS A 47 -12.68 10.70 5.46
CA LYS A 47 -13.00 11.50 6.65
C LYS A 47 -12.97 10.65 7.92
N VAL A 48 -13.36 9.40 7.80
CA VAL A 48 -13.33 8.40 8.88
C VAL A 48 -13.01 7.05 8.27
N SER A 49 -12.15 6.30 8.95
CA SER A 49 -11.79 4.94 8.57
C SER A 49 -11.94 4.01 9.77
N PHE A 50 -12.64 2.90 9.57
CA PHE A 50 -12.88 1.89 10.60
C PHE A 50 -11.96 0.69 10.33
N LEU A 51 -10.89 0.59 11.12
CA LEU A 51 -9.91 -0.48 10.99
C LEU A 51 -10.29 -1.63 11.92
N ASP A 52 -10.87 -2.68 11.37
CA ASP A 52 -11.15 -3.92 12.06
C ASP A 52 -10.37 -5.07 11.38
N PRO A 53 -9.30 -5.58 12.03
CA PRO A 53 -8.47 -6.64 11.47
C PRO A 53 -9.23 -7.93 11.14
N THR A 54 -10.37 -8.18 11.79
CA THR A 54 -11.18 -9.38 11.55
C THR A 54 -11.77 -9.41 10.14
N ASN A 55 -11.98 -8.24 9.53
CA ASN A 55 -12.43 -8.12 8.14
C ASN A 55 -11.42 -8.70 7.12
N THR A 56 -10.18 -8.95 7.54
CA THR A 56 -9.13 -9.52 6.69
C THR A 56 -8.95 -11.03 6.83
N TYR A 57 -9.70 -11.70 7.70
CA TYR A 57 -9.54 -13.14 7.98
C TYR A 57 -9.80 -14.04 6.77
N THR A 58 -10.68 -13.60 5.88
CA THR A 58 -11.04 -14.33 4.65
C THR A 58 -10.10 -14.09 3.49
N VAL A 59 -9.11 -13.21 3.65
CA VAL A 59 -8.09 -12.93 2.62
C VAL A 59 -7.19 -14.14 2.45
N SER A 60 -7.06 -14.62 1.21
CA SER A 60 -6.25 -15.80 0.91
C SER A 60 -4.77 -15.58 1.25
N PRO A 61 -4.00 -16.65 1.51
CA PRO A 61 -2.55 -16.54 1.72
C PRO A 61 -1.82 -15.84 0.56
N TYR A 62 -2.23 -16.11 -0.68
CA TYR A 62 -1.69 -15.45 -1.87
C TYR A 62 -1.92 -13.94 -1.84
N GLN A 63 -3.15 -13.49 -1.59
CA GLN A 63 -3.46 -12.06 -1.51
C GLN A 63 -2.80 -11.39 -0.29
N THR A 64 -2.64 -12.11 0.81
CA THR A 64 -1.89 -11.63 1.97
C THR A 64 -0.41 -11.42 1.61
N ALA A 65 0.19 -12.33 0.84
CA ALA A 65 1.57 -12.18 0.36
C ALA A 65 1.70 -11.00 -0.63
N CYS A 66 0.76 -10.86 -1.56
CA CYS A 66 0.73 -9.71 -2.49
C CYS A 66 0.61 -8.39 -1.74
N GLY A 67 -0.28 -8.30 -0.74
CA GLY A 67 -0.42 -7.10 0.09
C GLY A 67 0.83 -6.77 0.89
N ALA A 68 1.50 -7.79 1.43
CA ALA A 68 2.77 -7.61 2.14
C ALA A 68 3.88 -7.09 1.21
N ALA A 69 3.96 -7.61 -0.02
CA ALA A 69 4.91 -7.16 -1.02
C ALA A 69 4.63 -5.72 -1.47
N ASP A 70 3.36 -5.36 -1.63
CA ASP A 70 2.92 -4.01 -1.98
C ASP A 70 3.30 -2.99 -0.90
N MET A 71 3.00 -3.29 0.37
CA MET A 71 3.45 -2.47 1.51
C MET A 71 4.97 -2.29 1.56
N MET A 72 5.73 -3.36 1.30
CA MET A 72 7.19 -3.30 1.23
C MET A 72 7.65 -2.37 0.10
N SER A 73 7.02 -2.45 -1.07
CA SER A 73 7.31 -1.57 -2.21
C SER A 73 7.06 -0.10 -1.86
N HIS A 74 5.90 0.23 -1.29
CA HIS A 74 5.57 1.58 -0.83
C HIS A 74 6.66 2.16 0.08
N ILE A 75 7.11 1.37 1.07
CA ILE A 75 8.13 1.82 2.03
C ILE A 75 9.49 1.98 1.33
N MET A 76 9.90 1.00 0.51
CA MET A 76 11.21 1.00 -0.14
C MET A 76 11.37 2.12 -1.16
N GLU A 77 10.30 2.45 -1.92
CA GLU A 77 10.34 3.54 -2.89
C GLU A 77 10.54 4.92 -2.25
N VAL A 78 10.23 5.05 -0.97
CA VAL A 78 10.55 6.24 -0.18
C VAL A 78 11.89 6.10 0.55
N TYR A 79 12.20 4.91 1.06
CA TYR A 79 13.40 4.65 1.85
C TYR A 79 14.68 4.82 1.02
N PHE A 80 14.72 4.25 -0.20
CA PHE A 80 15.87 4.29 -1.10
C PHE A 80 15.95 5.59 -1.93
N ASN A 81 15.92 6.70 -1.24
CA ASN A 81 15.98 8.00 -1.85
C ASN A 81 17.30 8.71 -1.46
N MET A 82 17.61 9.84 -2.09
CA MET A 82 18.89 10.55 -1.94
C MET A 82 19.00 11.38 -0.65
N GLU A 83 17.90 11.67 0.04
CA GLU A 83 17.91 12.38 1.31
C GLU A 83 18.35 11.44 2.44
N THR A 84 19.51 11.71 3.05
CA THR A 84 20.18 10.82 4.01
C THR A 84 20.05 11.24 5.48
N ASP A 85 19.66 12.47 5.77
CA ASP A 85 19.73 13.04 7.12
C ASP A 85 18.39 12.97 7.89
N LEU A 86 17.57 11.95 7.62
CA LEU A 86 16.24 11.74 8.20
C LEU A 86 16.17 10.48 9.07
N TYR A 87 17.12 10.35 9.99
CA TYR A 87 17.32 9.14 10.81
C TYR A 87 16.05 8.63 11.49
N MET A 88 15.24 9.52 12.10
CA MET A 88 13.99 9.10 12.75
C MET A 88 13.02 8.48 11.72
N LEU A 89 12.89 9.07 10.54
CA LEU A 89 12.02 8.57 9.49
C LEU A 89 12.51 7.23 8.94
N ASP A 90 13.83 7.09 8.79
CA ASP A 90 14.45 5.82 8.38
C ASP A 90 14.18 4.71 9.42
N CYS A 91 14.36 4.99 10.71
CA CYS A 91 14.01 4.04 11.78
C CYS A 91 12.52 3.67 11.78
N PHE A 92 11.64 4.61 11.48
CA PHE A 92 10.20 4.35 11.36
C PHE A 92 9.89 3.41 10.20
N MET A 93 10.46 3.68 9.01
CA MET A 93 10.31 2.83 7.82
C MET A 93 10.91 1.43 8.03
N GLU A 94 12.08 1.32 8.65
CA GLU A 94 12.66 0.03 9.02
C GLU A 94 11.77 -0.74 10.01
N GLY A 95 11.15 -0.04 10.96
CA GLY A 95 10.19 -0.64 11.89
C GLY A 95 8.98 -1.24 11.17
N MET A 96 8.45 -0.54 10.16
CA MET A 96 7.38 -1.04 9.32
C MET A 96 7.82 -2.28 8.52
N MET A 97 8.99 -2.24 7.87
CA MET A 97 9.52 -3.39 7.12
C MET A 97 9.71 -4.62 8.03
N LYS A 98 10.29 -4.43 9.22
CA LYS A 98 10.44 -5.49 10.22
C LYS A 98 9.09 -6.07 10.68
N THR A 99 8.07 -5.23 10.79
CA THR A 99 6.69 -5.65 11.11
C THR A 99 6.12 -6.54 10.02
N ILE A 100 6.26 -6.15 8.76
CA ILE A 100 5.79 -6.94 7.62
C ILE A 100 6.51 -8.30 7.57
N ILE A 101 7.84 -8.30 7.68
CA ILE A 101 8.66 -9.54 7.68
C ILE A 101 8.24 -10.49 8.80
N LYS A 102 7.90 -9.97 9.99
CA LYS A 102 7.48 -10.78 11.12
C LYS A 102 6.06 -11.34 10.93
N TYR A 103 5.11 -10.50 10.57
CA TYR A 103 3.70 -10.84 10.67
C TYR A 103 3.07 -11.39 9.38
N ALA A 104 3.61 -11.08 8.20
CA ALA A 104 3.06 -11.62 6.96
C ALA A 104 3.11 -13.17 6.90
N PRO A 105 4.23 -13.85 7.24
CA PRO A 105 4.26 -15.31 7.28
C PRO A 105 3.29 -15.92 8.32
N ILE A 106 3.06 -15.22 9.43
CA ILE A 106 2.10 -15.67 10.46
C ILE A 106 0.68 -15.57 9.91
N ALA A 107 0.29 -14.41 9.36
CA ALA A 107 -1.05 -14.22 8.80
C ALA A 107 -1.36 -15.14 7.61
N MET A 108 -0.32 -15.57 6.86
CA MET A 108 -0.48 -16.57 5.78
C MET A 108 -0.75 -17.98 6.29
N LYS A 109 -0.17 -18.36 7.43
CA LYS A 109 -0.34 -19.68 8.05
C LYS A 109 -1.56 -19.75 8.97
N GLU A 110 -1.82 -18.66 9.65
CA GLU A 110 -2.87 -18.50 10.66
C GLU A 110 -3.76 -17.31 10.25
N PRO A 111 -4.70 -17.50 9.30
CA PRO A 111 -5.48 -16.39 8.73
C PRO A 111 -6.27 -15.58 9.76
N GLU A 112 -6.68 -16.19 10.87
CA GLU A 112 -7.45 -15.57 11.95
C GLU A 112 -6.57 -15.10 13.13
N ASN A 113 -5.25 -15.05 12.98
CA ASN A 113 -4.36 -14.51 13.99
C ASN A 113 -4.53 -12.98 14.06
N TYR A 114 -5.28 -12.54 15.08
CA TYR A 114 -5.65 -11.12 15.25
C TYR A 114 -4.42 -10.21 15.34
N GLU A 115 -3.40 -10.61 16.12
CA GLU A 115 -2.19 -9.80 16.28
C GLU A 115 -1.49 -9.58 14.94
N ALA A 116 -1.34 -10.64 14.14
CA ALA A 116 -0.71 -10.54 12.83
C ALA A 116 -1.51 -9.65 11.88
N ARG A 117 -2.84 -9.86 11.80
CA ARG A 117 -3.71 -9.05 10.95
C ARG A 117 -3.77 -7.59 11.38
N ALA A 118 -3.81 -7.31 12.68
CA ALA A 118 -3.83 -5.95 13.23
C ALA A 118 -2.52 -5.19 12.91
N ASN A 119 -1.37 -5.85 13.09
CA ASN A 119 -0.08 -5.24 12.78
C ASN A 119 0.08 -4.98 11.28
N LEU A 120 -0.34 -5.90 10.41
CA LEU A 120 -0.31 -5.68 8.96
C LEU A 120 -1.25 -4.55 8.53
N MET A 121 -2.48 -4.52 9.03
CA MET A 121 -3.46 -3.48 8.72
C MET A 121 -2.95 -2.10 9.15
N TRP A 122 -2.40 -1.98 10.36
CA TRP A 122 -1.86 -0.71 10.83
C TRP A 122 -0.62 -0.28 10.02
N THR A 123 0.26 -1.23 9.69
CA THR A 123 1.43 -0.95 8.84
C THR A 123 1.02 -0.49 7.44
N SER A 124 -0.01 -1.09 6.85
CA SER A 124 -0.55 -0.70 5.54
C SER A 124 -0.95 0.78 5.51
N SER A 125 -1.67 1.25 6.54
CA SER A 125 -2.09 2.65 6.66
C SER A 125 -0.91 3.62 6.67
N TRP A 126 0.20 3.25 7.30
CA TRP A 126 1.37 4.13 7.45
C TRP A 126 2.36 4.01 6.29
N ALA A 127 2.35 2.91 5.54
CA ALA A 127 3.29 2.67 4.46
C ALA A 127 3.16 3.66 3.29
N ILE A 128 1.99 4.25 3.10
CA ILE A 128 1.71 5.14 1.96
C ILE A 128 1.23 6.54 2.39
N ASN A 129 0.92 6.76 3.65
CA ASN A 129 0.43 8.06 4.08
C ASN A 129 1.52 9.14 4.08
N GLY A 130 1.09 10.41 4.16
CA GLY A 130 1.99 11.56 4.07
C GLY A 130 3.07 11.63 5.18
N PHE A 131 2.98 10.84 6.24
CA PHE A 131 4.02 10.80 7.27
C PHE A 131 5.28 10.08 6.77
N ALA A 132 5.15 8.93 6.13
CA ALA A 132 6.28 8.19 5.55
C ALA A 132 7.00 9.04 4.47
N HIS A 133 6.26 9.90 3.80
CA HIS A 133 6.79 10.78 2.75
C HIS A 133 7.28 12.14 3.26
N GLY A 134 7.08 12.43 4.56
CA GLY A 134 7.38 13.74 5.14
C GLY A 134 8.88 14.03 5.20
N GLY A 135 9.39 14.76 4.22
CA GLY A 135 10.79 15.15 4.14
C GLY A 135 11.63 14.38 3.11
N LYS A 136 11.10 13.31 2.52
CA LYS A 136 11.74 12.61 1.39
C LYS A 136 10.98 12.88 0.10
N GLN A 137 11.71 13.06 -1.00
CA GLN A 137 11.09 13.08 -2.33
C GLN A 137 10.57 11.68 -2.67
N GLN A 138 9.41 11.63 -3.31
CA GLN A 138 8.84 10.39 -3.80
C GLN A 138 9.33 10.16 -5.23
N GLU A 139 10.14 9.15 -5.42
CA GLU A 139 10.51 8.69 -6.75
C GLU A 139 9.83 7.34 -7.00
N TRP A 140 8.53 7.37 -7.25
CA TRP A 140 7.75 6.18 -7.60
C TRP A 140 8.32 5.55 -8.88
N SER A 141 9.25 4.63 -8.74
CA SER A 141 9.88 3.96 -9.88
C SER A 141 9.26 2.60 -10.18
N CYS A 142 8.93 1.82 -9.14
CA CYS A 142 8.32 0.49 -9.31
C CYS A 142 6.85 0.56 -9.71
N HIS A 143 6.06 1.42 -9.07
CA HIS A 143 4.62 1.50 -9.30
C HIS A 143 4.23 1.88 -10.74
N PRO A 144 4.84 2.90 -11.42
CA PRO A 144 4.53 3.16 -12.81
C PRO A 144 4.83 1.99 -13.74
N MET A 145 5.95 1.28 -13.55
CA MET A 145 6.27 0.10 -14.33
C MET A 145 5.28 -1.04 -14.08
N GLU A 146 4.86 -1.22 -12.83
CA GLU A 146 3.84 -2.20 -12.45
C GLU A 146 2.50 -1.88 -13.12
N HIS A 147 2.08 -0.62 -13.13
CA HIS A 147 0.81 -0.21 -13.75
C HIS A 147 0.76 -0.58 -15.22
N GLU A 148 1.82 -0.39 -15.98
CA GLU A 148 1.91 -0.79 -17.39
C GLU A 148 1.77 -2.31 -17.56
N LEU A 149 2.49 -3.09 -16.75
CA LEU A 149 2.43 -4.55 -16.81
C LEU A 149 1.06 -5.09 -16.39
N SER A 150 0.49 -4.58 -15.32
CA SER A 150 -0.82 -5.05 -14.85
C SER A 150 -1.97 -4.59 -15.75
N ALA A 151 -1.84 -3.46 -16.44
CA ALA A 151 -2.82 -3.00 -17.42
C ALA A 151 -2.91 -3.94 -18.64
N ILE A 152 -1.76 -4.46 -19.09
CA ILE A 152 -1.66 -5.31 -20.29
C ILE A 152 -1.97 -6.78 -19.97
N TYR A 153 -1.45 -7.29 -18.85
CA TYR A 153 -1.44 -8.73 -18.53
C TYR A 153 -2.41 -9.14 -17.44
N ASP A 154 -3.16 -8.19 -16.85
CA ASP A 154 -4.09 -8.41 -15.74
C ASP A 154 -3.45 -9.16 -14.54
N ILE A 155 -2.18 -8.85 -14.26
CA ILE A 155 -1.44 -9.43 -13.14
C ILE A 155 -1.81 -8.71 -11.85
N THR A 156 -1.94 -9.46 -10.75
CA THR A 156 -2.21 -8.89 -9.41
C THR A 156 -1.14 -7.86 -9.04
N HIS A 157 -1.54 -6.64 -8.68
CA HIS A 157 -0.68 -5.49 -8.41
C HIS A 157 0.52 -5.82 -7.51
N GLY A 158 0.32 -6.31 -6.30
CA GLY A 158 1.41 -6.64 -5.38
C GLY A 158 2.31 -7.79 -5.85
N SER A 159 1.85 -8.66 -6.76
CA SER A 159 2.69 -9.70 -7.37
C SER A 159 3.71 -9.13 -8.35
N VAL A 160 3.35 -8.06 -9.07
CA VAL A 160 4.28 -7.38 -9.99
C VAL A 160 5.30 -6.55 -9.21
N SER A 161 4.87 -5.83 -8.18
CA SER A 161 5.77 -5.08 -7.28
C SER A 161 6.88 -5.98 -6.71
N TYR A 162 6.53 -7.20 -6.26
CA TYR A 162 7.50 -8.19 -5.78
C TYR A 162 8.50 -8.62 -6.86
N THR A 163 8.05 -8.80 -8.09
CA THR A 163 8.93 -9.22 -9.19
C THR A 163 9.99 -8.16 -9.49
N HIS A 164 9.63 -6.89 -9.46
CA HIS A 164 10.57 -5.77 -9.65
C HIS A 164 11.55 -5.60 -8.48
N LEU A 165 11.11 -5.83 -7.25
CA LEU A 165 11.99 -5.77 -6.08
C LEU A 165 13.05 -6.89 -6.06
N ARG A 166 12.82 -7.97 -6.81
CA ARG A 166 13.74 -9.10 -6.90
C ARG A 166 14.73 -9.00 -8.07
N ALA A 167 14.45 -8.17 -9.05
CA ALA A 167 15.30 -7.95 -10.22
C ALA A 167 16.45 -6.98 -9.93
#